data_288b229f2ade810f30e924109470aed5
#
_entry.id   288b229f2ade810f30e924109470aed5
#
_cell.length_a   1.000
_cell.length_b   1.000
_cell.length_c   1.000
_cell.angle_alpha   90.00
_cell.angle_beta   90.00
_cell.angle_gamma   90.00
#
_symmetry.space_group_name_H-M   'P 1'
#
loop_
_entity.id
_entity.type
_entity.pdbx_description
1 polymer ?
#
loop_
_entity_poly.entity_id
_entity_poly.type
_entity_poly.pdbx_seq_one_letter_code
_entity_poly.pdbx_strand_id
1 'polypeptide(L)'
;MAETDSARVSDVLRTALSGAVSRFDANEPALWSERDPEAVHQARVATRRVRSDLRTLHDFVDPRWARDLRGELRWLGAELGAVRDIEVLLERLTLHAALLPSTEAGAARVALRRLAADHVAARADLLQELRTPRYAQLHRALHDAVTTPRLTTDAERNATKVLPGVVRPTWRRLREAVDALGPVPSDAALHEVRIRAKRCRYASELASPVLGRPARNLAAALTRVQDVLGEHQDAVVADGWLSKSAPECSSAEAYALGMLAEIERGLAVRAQAAFASAWDAARARTLRSWLRT
;
A
#
# COMPACT_ATOMS: atom_id res chain seq x y z
N MET A 1 -2.40 22.23 -26.46
CA MET A 1 -1.05 22.07 -25.87
C MET A 1 -0.64 23.24 -24.96
N ALA A 2 -1.50 24.22 -24.70
CA ALA A 2 -1.18 25.44 -23.95
C ALA A 2 -1.54 25.43 -22.45
N GLU A 3 -2.40 24.52 -21.97
CA GLU A 3 -2.86 24.51 -20.56
C GLU A 3 -1.92 23.81 -19.57
N THR A 4 -1.07 22.91 -20.03
CA THR A 4 -0.16 22.12 -19.17
C THR A 4 1.07 22.90 -18.68
N ASP A 5 1.41 24.01 -19.30
CA ASP A 5 2.60 24.80 -18.93
C ASP A 5 2.34 25.79 -17.78
N SER A 6 1.09 25.97 -17.36
CA SER A 6 0.70 26.85 -16.26
C SER A 6 0.38 26.15 -14.93
N ALA A 7 0.31 24.83 -14.89
CA ALA A 7 -0.06 24.08 -13.68
C ALA A 7 0.93 24.32 -12.53
N ARG A 8 0.42 24.69 -11.35
CA ARG A 8 1.20 24.93 -10.13
C ARG A 8 1.23 23.67 -9.27
N VAL A 9 2.20 23.58 -8.39
CA VAL A 9 2.27 22.47 -7.42
C VAL A 9 1.05 22.48 -6.50
N SER A 10 0.51 23.66 -6.16
CA SER A 10 -0.72 23.83 -5.40
C SER A 10 -1.92 23.15 -6.07
N ASP A 11 -2.05 23.24 -7.40
CA ASP A 11 -3.13 22.62 -8.16
C ASP A 11 -3.01 21.08 -8.14
N VAL A 12 -1.78 20.59 -8.30
CA VAL A 12 -1.49 19.15 -8.22
C VAL A 12 -1.86 18.59 -6.86
N LEU A 13 -1.49 19.29 -5.77
CA LEU A 13 -1.81 18.85 -4.42
C LEU A 13 -3.32 18.89 -4.16
N ARG A 14 -4.01 19.97 -4.53
CA ARG A 14 -5.48 20.07 -4.36
C ARG A 14 -6.21 18.95 -5.10
N THR A 15 -5.84 18.67 -6.33
CA THR A 15 -6.42 17.60 -7.15
C THR A 15 -6.17 16.23 -6.51
N ALA A 16 -4.95 15.97 -6.04
CA ALA A 16 -4.58 14.71 -5.41
C ALA A 16 -5.34 14.49 -4.09
N LEU A 17 -5.42 15.52 -3.23
CA LEU A 17 -6.16 15.45 -1.97
C LEU A 17 -7.65 15.26 -2.22
N SER A 18 -8.26 16.05 -3.11
CA SER A 18 -9.67 15.94 -3.47
C SER A 18 -10.00 14.53 -3.97
N GLY A 19 -9.22 13.99 -4.90
CA GLY A 19 -9.47 12.64 -5.42
C GLY A 19 -9.32 11.53 -4.38
N ALA A 20 -8.39 11.68 -3.44
CA ALA A 20 -8.21 10.71 -2.36
C ALA A 20 -9.31 10.81 -1.29
N VAL A 21 -9.70 12.03 -0.90
CA VAL A 21 -10.78 12.26 0.08
C VAL A 21 -12.12 11.84 -0.51
N SER A 22 -12.44 12.21 -1.75
CA SER A 22 -13.67 11.75 -2.42
C SER A 22 -13.77 10.22 -2.49
N ARG A 23 -12.66 9.53 -2.69
CA ARG A 23 -12.63 8.06 -2.64
C ARG A 23 -12.88 7.54 -1.22
N PHE A 24 -12.35 8.21 -0.21
CA PHE A 24 -12.60 7.87 1.19
C PHE A 24 -14.08 8.01 1.52
N ASP A 25 -14.67 9.17 1.22
CA ASP A 25 -16.08 9.49 1.48
C ASP A 25 -17.05 8.54 0.76
N ALA A 26 -16.72 8.16 -0.48
CA ALA A 26 -17.53 7.21 -1.25
C ALA A 26 -17.59 5.80 -0.62
N ASN A 27 -16.57 5.42 0.17
CA ASN A 27 -16.48 4.10 0.80
C ASN A 27 -16.74 4.14 2.31
N GLU A 28 -16.70 5.31 2.94
CA GLU A 28 -16.90 5.49 4.38
C GLU A 28 -18.24 4.91 4.87
N PRO A 29 -19.40 5.14 4.21
CA PRO A 29 -20.67 4.55 4.66
C PRO A 29 -20.64 3.02 4.70
N ALA A 30 -19.93 2.38 3.78
CA ALA A 30 -19.80 0.93 3.73
C ALA A 30 -18.87 0.35 4.81
N LEU A 31 -18.03 1.18 5.46
CA LEU A 31 -17.25 0.77 6.63
C LEU A 31 -18.15 0.35 7.81
N TRP A 32 -19.35 0.91 7.91
CA TRP A 32 -20.33 0.57 8.94
C TRP A 32 -21.13 -0.69 8.66
N SER A 33 -21.00 -1.24 7.43
CA SER A 33 -21.69 -2.44 6.97
C SER A 33 -20.74 -3.63 6.93
N GLU A 34 -21.19 -4.80 7.40
CA GLU A 34 -20.43 -6.06 7.28
C GLU A 34 -20.46 -6.64 5.86
N ARG A 35 -21.20 -6.02 4.93
CA ARG A 35 -21.53 -6.60 3.62
C ARG A 35 -20.51 -6.27 2.52
N ASP A 36 -19.60 -5.31 2.75
CA ASP A 36 -18.68 -4.85 1.71
C ASP A 36 -17.22 -4.93 2.19
N PRO A 37 -16.52 -6.05 1.93
CA PRO A 37 -15.11 -6.19 2.28
C PRO A 37 -14.20 -5.22 1.50
N GLU A 38 -14.65 -4.73 0.34
CA GLU A 38 -13.88 -3.78 -0.47
C GLU A 38 -13.83 -2.39 0.17
N ALA A 39 -14.80 -2.02 1.03
CA ALA A 39 -14.85 -0.72 1.69
C ALA A 39 -13.61 -0.45 2.56
N VAL A 40 -13.20 -1.44 3.36
CA VAL A 40 -11.98 -1.34 4.19
C VAL A 40 -10.75 -1.18 3.30
N HIS A 41 -10.66 -1.94 2.22
CA HIS A 41 -9.58 -1.82 1.26
C HIS A 41 -9.50 -0.42 0.65
N GLN A 42 -10.61 0.13 0.14
CA GLN A 42 -10.66 1.43 -0.51
C GLN A 42 -10.38 2.57 0.47
N ALA A 43 -10.92 2.53 1.67
CA ALA A 43 -10.61 3.51 2.73
C ALA A 43 -9.11 3.49 3.09
N ARG A 44 -8.50 2.28 3.21
CA ARG A 44 -7.06 2.12 3.45
C ARG A 44 -6.23 2.64 2.28
N VAL A 45 -6.66 2.44 1.04
CA VAL A 45 -5.99 3.00 -0.14
C VAL A 45 -6.04 4.52 -0.11
N ALA A 46 -7.19 5.11 0.19
CA ALA A 46 -7.39 6.56 0.25
C ALA A 46 -6.52 7.22 1.34
N THR A 47 -6.57 6.71 2.58
CA THR A 47 -5.75 7.23 3.69
C THR A 47 -4.25 7.14 3.41
N ARG A 48 -3.81 6.04 2.80
CA ARG A 48 -2.42 5.85 2.38
C ARG A 48 -2.04 6.83 1.27
N ARG A 49 -2.96 7.14 0.35
CA ARG A 49 -2.73 8.09 -0.75
C ARG A 49 -2.48 9.49 -0.21
N VAL A 50 -3.38 10.03 0.63
CA VAL A 50 -3.20 11.35 1.26
C VAL A 50 -1.86 11.43 2.01
N ARG A 51 -1.52 10.40 2.81
CA ARG A 51 -0.23 10.36 3.52
C ARG A 51 0.99 10.39 2.59
N SER A 52 0.88 9.70 1.47
CA SER A 52 1.96 9.64 0.48
C SER A 52 2.13 10.98 -0.23
N ASP A 53 1.03 11.61 -0.63
CA ASP A 53 1.04 12.86 -1.37
C ASP A 53 1.57 14.02 -0.49
N LEU A 54 1.12 14.11 0.77
CA LEU A 54 1.67 15.06 1.76
C LEU A 54 3.16 14.82 2.09
N ARG A 55 3.63 13.58 2.00
CA ARG A 55 5.06 13.27 2.16
C ARG A 55 5.86 13.65 0.92
N THR A 56 5.31 13.39 -0.25
CA THR A 56 5.97 13.65 -1.53
C THR A 56 6.13 15.15 -1.75
N LEU A 57 5.13 15.92 -1.40
CA LEU A 57 5.10 17.39 -1.54
C LEU A 57 5.38 18.12 -0.21
N HIS A 58 6.19 17.56 0.68
CA HIS A 58 6.41 18.08 2.04
C HIS A 58 6.99 19.49 2.08
N ASP A 59 7.74 19.92 1.07
CA ASP A 59 8.32 21.28 0.97
C ASP A 59 7.28 22.34 0.56
N PHE A 60 6.12 21.90 0.08
CA PHE A 60 5.06 22.76 -0.47
C PHE A 60 3.87 22.93 0.48
N VAL A 61 3.93 22.39 1.68
CA VAL A 61 2.89 22.44 2.70
C VAL A 61 3.47 22.84 4.04
N ASP A 62 2.64 23.42 4.92
CA ASP A 62 3.03 23.67 6.31
C ASP A 62 3.51 22.38 7.01
N PRO A 63 4.73 22.35 7.55
CA PRO A 63 5.32 21.12 8.08
C PRO A 63 4.60 20.58 9.32
N ARG A 64 4.03 21.45 10.17
CA ARG A 64 3.30 21.04 11.39
C ARG A 64 1.98 20.42 10.99
N TRP A 65 1.19 21.14 10.22
CA TRP A 65 -0.08 20.65 9.71
C TRP A 65 0.06 19.31 8.98
N ALA A 66 1.01 19.19 8.07
CA ALA A 66 1.22 17.96 7.32
C ALA A 66 1.67 16.78 8.22
N ARG A 67 2.46 17.06 9.26
CA ARG A 67 2.87 16.06 10.24
C ARG A 67 1.69 15.55 11.04
N ASP A 68 0.88 16.46 11.55
CA ASP A 68 -0.26 16.16 12.41
C ASP A 68 -1.31 15.35 11.63
N LEU A 69 -1.72 15.81 10.45
CA LEU A 69 -2.66 15.09 9.59
C LEU A 69 -2.12 13.71 9.19
N ARG A 70 -0.84 13.60 8.84
CA ARG A 70 -0.20 12.32 8.55
C ARG A 70 -0.13 11.40 9.77
N GLY A 71 -0.06 11.94 10.96
CA GLY A 71 -0.11 11.21 12.22
C GLY A 71 -1.46 10.53 12.41
N GLU A 72 -2.54 11.30 12.29
CA GLU A 72 -3.89 10.78 12.41
C GLU A 72 -4.25 9.78 11.31
N LEU A 73 -3.84 10.06 10.08
CA LEU A 73 -4.00 9.11 8.98
C LEU A 73 -3.16 7.83 9.16
N ARG A 74 -2.06 7.88 9.92
CA ARG A 74 -1.30 6.67 10.26
C ARG A 74 -2.08 5.82 11.25
N TRP A 75 -2.69 6.45 12.25
CA TRP A 75 -3.55 5.77 13.19
C TRP A 75 -4.72 5.10 12.46
N LEU A 76 -5.58 5.82 11.74
CA LEU A 76 -6.70 5.23 11.00
C LEU A 76 -6.23 4.14 10.02
N GLY A 77 -5.08 4.36 9.35
CA GLY A 77 -4.49 3.38 8.45
C GLY A 77 -3.98 2.11 9.15
N ALA A 78 -3.69 2.15 10.45
CA ALA A 78 -3.37 0.97 11.26
C ALA A 78 -4.64 0.19 11.63
N GLU A 79 -5.69 0.89 12.06
CA GLU A 79 -6.99 0.27 12.37
C GLU A 79 -7.61 -0.45 11.14
N LEU A 80 -7.69 0.26 10.01
CA LEU A 80 -8.10 -0.34 8.73
C LEU A 80 -7.16 -1.48 8.30
N GLY A 81 -5.88 -1.36 8.65
CA GLY A 81 -4.85 -2.35 8.35
C GLY A 81 -5.05 -3.64 9.11
N ALA A 82 -5.37 -3.58 10.39
CA ALA A 82 -5.61 -4.75 11.22
C ALA A 82 -6.72 -5.65 10.63
N VAL A 83 -7.80 -5.05 10.15
CA VAL A 83 -8.88 -5.79 9.47
C VAL A 83 -8.41 -6.34 8.13
N ARG A 84 -7.86 -5.48 7.25
CA ARG A 84 -7.54 -5.87 5.87
C ARG A 84 -6.42 -6.90 5.79
N ASP A 85 -5.43 -6.86 6.67
CA ASP A 85 -4.32 -7.80 6.67
C ASP A 85 -4.83 -9.22 7.02
N ILE A 86 -5.83 -9.35 7.93
CA ILE A 86 -6.48 -10.63 8.23
C ILE A 86 -7.38 -11.09 7.07
N GLU A 87 -8.14 -10.18 6.44
CA GLU A 87 -8.97 -10.50 5.27
C GLU A 87 -8.14 -11.12 4.13
N VAL A 88 -7.05 -10.44 3.76
CA VAL A 88 -6.16 -10.92 2.69
C VAL A 88 -5.57 -12.28 3.03
N LEU A 89 -5.13 -12.46 4.27
CA LEU A 89 -4.55 -13.71 4.74
C LEU A 89 -5.59 -14.84 4.73
N LEU A 90 -6.80 -14.59 5.24
CA LEU A 90 -7.87 -15.57 5.29
C LEU A 90 -8.34 -15.98 3.89
N GLU A 91 -8.53 -15.02 2.99
CA GLU A 91 -8.87 -15.26 1.58
C GLU A 91 -7.80 -16.13 0.91
N ARG A 92 -6.53 -15.76 1.05
CA ARG A 92 -5.38 -16.47 0.49
C ARG A 92 -5.30 -17.92 0.98
N LEU A 93 -5.32 -18.10 2.30
CA LEU A 93 -5.20 -19.43 2.89
C LEU A 93 -6.43 -20.31 2.61
N THR A 94 -7.62 -19.72 2.52
CA THR A 94 -8.85 -20.43 2.12
C THR A 94 -8.75 -20.92 0.69
N LEU A 95 -8.26 -20.08 -0.23
CA LEU A 95 -8.05 -20.43 -1.63
C LEU A 95 -7.03 -21.59 -1.76
N HIS A 96 -5.91 -21.52 -1.04
CA HIS A 96 -4.90 -22.57 -1.08
C HIS A 96 -5.33 -23.86 -0.36
N ALA A 97 -6.11 -23.76 0.71
CA ALA A 97 -6.69 -24.94 1.36
C ALA A 97 -7.60 -25.74 0.43
N ALA A 98 -8.27 -25.10 -0.51
CA ALA A 98 -9.08 -25.77 -1.51
C ALA A 98 -8.28 -26.60 -2.53
N LEU A 99 -6.96 -26.40 -2.60
CA LEU A 99 -6.05 -27.18 -3.46
C LEU A 99 -5.53 -28.45 -2.78
N LEU A 100 -5.77 -28.60 -1.45
CA LEU A 100 -5.35 -29.78 -0.70
C LEU A 100 -6.33 -30.96 -0.95
N PRO A 101 -5.89 -32.22 -0.70
CA PRO A 101 -6.80 -33.34 -0.68
C PRO A 101 -7.94 -33.12 0.31
N SER A 102 -9.09 -33.75 0.11
CA SER A 102 -10.34 -33.43 0.82
C SER A 102 -10.25 -33.50 2.35
N THR A 103 -9.49 -34.46 2.87
CA THR A 103 -9.27 -34.63 4.30
C THR A 103 -8.49 -33.47 4.91
N GLU A 104 -7.37 -33.11 4.27
CA GLU A 104 -6.48 -32.04 4.68
C GLU A 104 -7.14 -30.66 4.47
N ALA A 105 -7.90 -30.50 3.39
CA ALA A 105 -8.72 -29.31 3.17
C ALA A 105 -9.77 -29.12 4.27
N GLY A 106 -10.34 -30.22 4.78
CA GLY A 106 -11.24 -30.21 5.92
C GLY A 106 -10.55 -29.75 7.20
N ALA A 107 -9.39 -30.32 7.51
CA ALA A 107 -8.58 -29.96 8.69
C ALA A 107 -8.08 -28.51 8.61
N ALA A 108 -7.57 -28.05 7.45
CA ALA A 108 -7.17 -26.68 7.25
C ALA A 108 -8.30 -25.69 7.51
N ARG A 109 -9.52 -25.96 7.01
CA ARG A 109 -10.69 -25.10 7.28
C ARG A 109 -11.05 -25.00 8.76
N VAL A 110 -10.84 -26.08 9.55
CA VAL A 110 -11.03 -26.03 11.00
C VAL A 110 -10.01 -25.09 11.65
N ALA A 111 -8.73 -25.21 11.30
CA ALA A 111 -7.67 -24.35 11.81
C ALA A 111 -7.90 -22.87 11.43
N LEU A 112 -8.37 -22.59 10.20
CA LEU A 112 -8.64 -21.22 9.74
C LEU A 112 -9.82 -20.53 10.44
N ARG A 113 -10.66 -21.25 11.20
CA ARG A 113 -11.72 -20.63 12.01
C ARG A 113 -11.18 -19.66 13.05
N ARG A 114 -9.95 -19.87 13.55
CA ARG A 114 -9.30 -18.92 14.47
C ARG A 114 -9.04 -17.60 13.78
N LEU A 115 -8.48 -17.64 12.59
CA LEU A 115 -8.23 -16.45 11.80
C LEU A 115 -9.52 -15.70 11.44
N ALA A 116 -10.60 -16.45 11.19
CA ALA A 116 -11.92 -15.85 10.97
C ALA A 116 -12.48 -15.19 12.25
N ALA A 117 -12.24 -15.78 13.44
CA ALA A 117 -12.59 -15.16 14.71
C ALA A 117 -11.79 -13.88 14.99
N ASP A 118 -10.48 -13.88 14.69
CA ASP A 118 -9.63 -12.70 14.79
C ASP A 118 -10.10 -11.59 13.85
N HIS A 119 -10.59 -11.92 12.65
CA HIS A 119 -11.19 -10.96 11.73
C HIS A 119 -12.42 -10.28 12.34
N VAL A 120 -13.32 -11.05 12.95
CA VAL A 120 -14.52 -10.52 13.61
C VAL A 120 -14.13 -9.56 14.75
N ALA A 121 -13.14 -9.94 15.57
CA ALA A 121 -12.63 -9.10 16.65
C ALA A 121 -12.01 -7.79 16.11
N ALA A 122 -11.10 -7.88 15.15
CA ALA A 122 -10.48 -6.71 14.54
C ALA A 122 -11.51 -5.76 13.89
N ARG A 123 -12.57 -6.33 13.31
CA ARG A 123 -13.67 -5.56 12.75
C ARG A 123 -14.46 -4.81 13.83
N ALA A 124 -14.74 -5.46 14.95
CA ALA A 124 -15.43 -4.84 16.09
C ALA A 124 -14.60 -3.68 16.66
N ASP A 125 -13.29 -3.86 16.81
CA ASP A 125 -12.37 -2.82 17.27
C ASP A 125 -12.35 -1.62 16.32
N LEU A 126 -12.26 -1.85 15.01
CA LEU A 126 -12.35 -0.78 14.00
C LEU A 126 -13.66 0.01 14.15
N LEU A 127 -14.80 -0.66 14.31
CA LEU A 127 -16.09 0.01 14.47
C LEU A 127 -16.17 0.83 15.76
N GLN A 128 -15.48 0.43 16.83
CA GLN A 128 -15.36 1.24 18.06
C GLN A 128 -14.54 2.49 17.79
N GLU A 129 -13.39 2.37 17.13
CA GLU A 129 -12.52 3.50 16.79
C GLU A 129 -13.22 4.53 15.87
N LEU A 130 -14.01 4.07 14.90
CA LEU A 130 -14.80 4.95 14.03
C LEU A 130 -15.89 5.74 14.77
N ARG A 131 -16.32 5.32 15.97
CA ARG A 131 -17.28 6.06 16.80
C ARG A 131 -16.66 7.13 17.69
N THR A 132 -15.33 7.20 17.74
CA THR A 132 -14.62 8.12 18.63
C THR A 132 -14.65 9.56 18.13
N PRO A 133 -14.56 10.55 19.04
CA PRO A 133 -14.37 11.95 18.65
C PRO A 133 -13.11 12.19 17.82
N ARG A 134 -12.07 11.33 17.99
CA ARG A 134 -10.84 11.36 17.21
C ARG A 134 -11.10 11.13 15.73
N TYR A 135 -11.89 10.11 15.41
CA TYR A 135 -12.28 9.86 14.02
C TYR A 135 -13.06 11.02 13.41
N ALA A 136 -14.03 11.57 14.14
CA ALA A 136 -14.80 12.73 13.68
C ALA A 136 -13.92 13.98 13.45
N GLN A 137 -12.85 14.16 14.26
CA GLN A 137 -11.88 15.23 14.06
C GLN A 137 -11.02 15.00 12.83
N LEU A 138 -10.54 13.76 12.62
CA LEU A 138 -9.79 13.40 11.42
C LEU A 138 -10.62 13.57 10.16
N HIS A 139 -11.89 13.15 10.17
CA HIS A 139 -12.79 13.30 9.04
C HIS A 139 -12.94 14.78 8.64
N ARG A 140 -13.19 15.68 9.61
CA ARG A 140 -13.21 17.13 9.36
C ARG A 140 -11.88 17.65 8.82
N ALA A 141 -10.75 17.21 9.41
CA ALA A 141 -9.42 17.63 8.95
C ALA A 141 -9.11 17.20 7.52
N LEU A 142 -9.67 16.08 7.03
CA LEU A 142 -9.57 15.66 5.64
C LEU A 142 -10.32 16.61 4.72
N HIS A 143 -11.53 17.02 5.06
CA HIS A 143 -12.30 18.00 4.29
C HIS A 143 -11.65 19.39 4.29
N ASP A 144 -11.13 19.83 5.45
CA ASP A 144 -10.36 21.07 5.55
C ASP A 144 -9.10 21.01 4.67
N ALA A 145 -8.45 19.85 4.57
CA ALA A 145 -7.29 19.66 3.72
C ALA A 145 -7.59 19.80 2.21
N VAL A 146 -8.82 19.52 1.79
CA VAL A 146 -9.27 19.73 0.40
C VAL A 146 -9.64 21.19 0.16
N THR A 147 -10.40 21.79 1.06
CA THR A 147 -10.95 23.15 0.88
C THR A 147 -9.90 24.23 1.10
N THR A 148 -9.12 24.10 2.17
CA THR A 148 -8.14 25.09 2.63
C THR A 148 -6.80 24.45 3.02
N PRO A 149 -6.10 23.77 2.08
CA PRO A 149 -4.79 23.17 2.37
C PRO A 149 -3.80 24.25 2.80
N ARG A 150 -3.01 23.95 3.84
CA ARG A 150 -1.99 24.90 4.33
C ARG A 150 -0.74 24.79 3.45
N LEU A 151 -0.68 25.63 2.41
CA LEU A 151 0.40 25.67 1.42
C LEU A 151 1.50 26.64 1.84
N THR A 152 2.73 26.37 1.41
CA THR A 152 3.83 27.35 1.41
C THR A 152 3.78 28.20 0.14
N THR A 153 4.53 29.31 0.12
CA THR A 153 4.69 30.15 -1.08
C THR A 153 5.31 29.37 -2.25
N ASP A 154 6.16 28.40 -1.96
CA ASP A 154 6.77 27.53 -2.97
C ASP A 154 5.76 26.65 -3.74
N ALA A 155 4.56 26.44 -3.20
CA ALA A 155 3.49 25.70 -3.87
C ALA A 155 2.98 26.39 -5.15
N GLU A 156 3.24 27.70 -5.31
CA GLU A 156 2.89 28.46 -6.50
C GLU A 156 3.88 28.26 -7.67
N ARG A 157 4.96 27.50 -7.46
CA ARG A 157 5.93 27.19 -8.51
C ARG A 157 5.35 26.30 -9.59
N ASN A 158 5.86 26.44 -10.80
CA ASN A 158 5.45 25.64 -11.96
C ASN A 158 5.72 24.15 -11.71
N ALA A 159 4.66 23.33 -11.75
CA ALA A 159 4.70 21.90 -11.45
C ALA A 159 5.54 21.11 -12.47
N THR A 160 5.52 21.48 -13.75
CA THR A 160 6.29 20.78 -14.79
C THR A 160 7.80 20.85 -14.51
N LYS A 161 8.26 21.98 -13.98
CA LYS A 161 9.68 22.19 -13.63
C LYS A 161 10.08 21.55 -12.30
N VAL A 162 9.14 21.47 -11.36
CA VAL A 162 9.41 21.04 -9.98
C VAL A 162 9.29 19.53 -9.79
N LEU A 163 8.25 18.90 -10.36
CA LEU A 163 7.92 17.50 -10.08
C LEU A 163 9.02 16.48 -10.44
N PRO A 164 9.81 16.64 -11.53
CA PRO A 164 10.95 15.74 -11.76
C PRO A 164 11.93 15.72 -10.58
N GLY A 165 12.22 16.90 -10.00
CA GLY A 165 13.07 17.04 -8.81
C GLY A 165 12.51 16.39 -7.55
N VAL A 166 11.17 16.35 -7.41
CA VAL A 166 10.46 15.71 -6.30
C VAL A 166 10.49 14.18 -6.42
N VAL A 167 10.32 13.65 -7.62
CA VAL A 167 10.30 12.19 -7.87
C VAL A 167 11.72 11.58 -7.85
N ARG A 168 12.72 12.30 -8.35
CA ARG A 168 14.11 11.81 -8.46
C ARG A 168 14.68 11.21 -7.16
N PRO A 169 14.55 11.81 -5.97
CA PRO A 169 15.04 11.23 -4.73
C PRO A 169 14.37 9.90 -4.38
N THR A 170 13.09 9.72 -4.71
CA THR A 170 12.37 8.47 -4.44
C THR A 170 12.90 7.33 -5.33
N TRP A 171 13.19 7.63 -6.60
CA TRP A 171 13.84 6.70 -7.53
C TRP A 171 15.26 6.35 -7.06
N ARG A 172 16.06 7.34 -6.67
CA ARG A 172 17.43 7.11 -6.18
C ARG A 172 17.44 6.17 -4.99
N ARG A 173 16.60 6.43 -3.97
CA ARG A 173 16.51 5.58 -2.78
C ARG A 173 16.04 4.15 -3.10
N LEU A 174 15.12 3.99 -4.07
CA LEU A 174 14.70 2.68 -4.54
C LEU A 174 15.88 1.94 -5.17
N ARG A 175 16.59 2.59 -6.09
CA ARG A 175 17.76 2.00 -6.75
C ARG A 175 18.84 1.60 -5.73
N GLU A 176 19.17 2.48 -4.79
CA GLU A 176 20.14 2.21 -3.73
C GLU A 176 19.74 0.97 -2.90
N ALA A 177 18.45 0.79 -2.61
CA ALA A 177 17.97 -0.39 -1.89
C ALA A 177 18.08 -1.67 -2.71
N VAL A 178 17.85 -1.60 -4.02
CA VAL A 178 18.03 -2.77 -4.89
C VAL A 178 19.51 -3.08 -5.11
N ASP A 179 20.34 -2.06 -5.31
CA ASP A 179 21.80 -2.22 -5.49
C ASP A 179 22.47 -2.78 -4.22
N ALA A 180 21.84 -2.62 -3.05
CA ALA A 180 22.30 -3.19 -1.77
C ALA A 180 21.84 -4.63 -1.53
N LEU A 181 21.01 -5.22 -2.39
CA LEU A 181 20.60 -6.61 -2.27
C LEU A 181 21.79 -7.55 -2.58
N GLY A 182 22.01 -8.51 -1.67
CA GLY A 182 22.94 -9.60 -1.93
C GLY A 182 22.39 -10.63 -2.93
N PRO A 183 23.18 -11.66 -3.27
CA PRO A 183 22.78 -12.71 -4.20
C PRO A 183 21.58 -13.52 -3.69
N VAL A 184 21.41 -13.63 -2.38
CA VAL A 184 20.25 -14.23 -1.72
C VAL A 184 19.68 -13.19 -0.74
N PRO A 185 18.78 -12.32 -1.20
CA PRO A 185 18.23 -11.27 -0.34
C PRO A 185 17.30 -11.86 0.73
N SER A 186 17.35 -11.29 1.93
CA SER A 186 16.40 -11.63 2.99
C SER A 186 15.01 -11.05 2.72
N ASP A 187 13.97 -11.65 3.33
CA ASP A 187 12.59 -11.16 3.26
C ASP A 187 12.48 -9.69 3.69
N ALA A 188 13.19 -9.31 4.74
CA ALA A 188 13.24 -7.93 5.23
C ALA A 188 13.83 -6.97 4.20
N ALA A 189 14.88 -7.37 3.47
CA ALA A 189 15.48 -6.56 2.42
C ALA A 189 14.54 -6.38 1.23
N LEU A 190 13.87 -7.44 0.80
CA LEU A 190 12.85 -7.38 -0.26
C LEU A 190 11.64 -6.53 0.16
N HIS A 191 11.22 -6.62 1.43
CA HIS A 191 10.17 -5.78 1.97
C HIS A 191 10.55 -4.29 1.94
N GLU A 192 11.78 -3.92 2.29
CA GLU A 192 12.24 -2.53 2.20
C GLU A 192 12.25 -2.03 0.74
N VAL A 193 12.69 -2.86 -0.21
CA VAL A 193 12.59 -2.53 -1.65
C VAL A 193 11.13 -2.30 -2.05
N ARG A 194 10.20 -3.16 -1.62
CA ARG A 194 8.76 -3.00 -1.86
C ARG A 194 8.22 -1.66 -1.33
N ILE A 195 8.63 -1.28 -0.11
CA ILE A 195 8.25 0.02 0.48
C ILE A 195 8.75 1.17 -0.39
N ARG A 196 10.01 1.12 -0.86
CA ARG A 196 10.61 2.19 -1.67
C ARG A 196 10.01 2.21 -3.07
N ALA A 197 9.73 1.06 -3.69
CA ALA A 197 9.02 0.96 -4.96
C ALA A 197 7.63 1.59 -4.87
N LYS A 198 6.88 1.32 -3.79
CA LYS A 198 5.58 1.93 -3.52
C LYS A 198 5.66 3.46 -3.40
N ARG A 199 6.69 3.98 -2.71
CA ARG A 199 6.90 5.44 -2.59
C ARG A 199 7.21 6.09 -3.93
N CYS A 200 8.07 5.47 -4.73
CA CYS A 200 8.44 5.96 -6.05
C CYS A 200 7.24 5.91 -7.03
N ARG A 201 6.46 4.83 -6.99
CA ARG A 201 5.23 4.71 -7.78
C ARG A 201 4.25 5.83 -7.45
N TYR A 202 3.93 6.05 -6.18
CA TYR A 202 2.99 7.10 -5.77
C TYR A 202 3.46 8.50 -6.16
N ALA A 203 4.76 8.78 -6.03
CA ALA A 203 5.32 10.04 -6.49
C ALA A 203 5.20 10.20 -8.01
N SER A 204 5.40 9.13 -8.78
CA SER A 204 5.24 9.13 -10.25
C SER A 204 3.77 9.29 -10.66
N GLU A 205 2.84 8.63 -9.95
CA GLU A 205 1.40 8.80 -10.17
C GLU A 205 0.93 10.23 -9.87
N LEU A 206 1.42 10.84 -8.78
CA LEU A 206 1.15 12.22 -8.41
C LEU A 206 1.61 13.20 -9.50
N ALA A 207 2.76 12.93 -10.12
CA ALA A 207 3.31 13.75 -11.19
C ALA A 207 2.63 13.51 -12.55
N SER A 208 1.91 12.40 -12.73
CA SER A 208 1.42 11.96 -14.03
C SER A 208 0.37 12.87 -14.70
N PRO A 209 -0.52 13.58 -13.99
CA PRO A 209 -1.45 14.52 -14.60
C PRO A 209 -0.73 15.67 -15.35
N VAL A 210 0.43 16.11 -14.83
CA VAL A 210 1.22 17.20 -15.39
C VAL A 210 2.28 16.70 -16.38
N LEU A 211 3.03 15.66 -16.02
CA LEU A 211 4.16 15.15 -16.83
C LEU A 211 3.73 14.10 -17.87
N GLY A 212 2.48 13.67 -17.86
CA GLY A 212 1.91 12.81 -18.89
C GLY A 212 2.48 11.39 -18.94
N ARG A 213 2.68 10.88 -20.16
CA ARG A 213 3.10 9.49 -20.44
C ARG A 213 4.39 9.05 -19.73
N PRO A 214 5.47 9.86 -19.68
CA PRO A 214 6.70 9.45 -19.01
C PRO A 214 6.49 9.03 -17.54
N ALA A 215 5.77 9.84 -16.77
CA ALA A 215 5.48 9.55 -15.37
C ALA A 215 4.53 8.35 -15.21
N ARG A 216 3.49 8.23 -16.07
CA ARG A 216 2.60 7.07 -16.09
C ARG A 216 3.33 5.78 -16.39
N ASN A 217 4.24 5.77 -17.36
CA ASN A 217 4.99 4.58 -17.75
C ASN A 217 5.92 4.11 -16.62
N LEU A 218 6.58 5.03 -15.92
CA LEU A 218 7.38 4.67 -14.74
C LEU A 218 6.49 4.11 -13.63
N ALA A 219 5.36 4.73 -13.34
CA ALA A 219 4.40 4.23 -12.34
C ALA A 219 3.93 2.82 -12.68
N ALA A 220 3.55 2.56 -13.93
CA ALA A 220 3.11 1.24 -14.39
C ALA A 220 4.23 0.15 -14.28
N ALA A 221 5.48 0.52 -14.60
CA ALA A 221 6.60 -0.39 -14.42
C ALA A 221 6.84 -0.71 -12.94
N LEU A 222 6.72 0.28 -12.05
CA LEU A 222 6.83 0.10 -10.61
C LEU A 222 5.65 -0.68 -10.00
N THR A 223 4.46 -0.65 -10.62
CA THR A 223 3.35 -1.50 -10.22
C THR A 223 3.74 -2.97 -10.36
N ARG A 224 4.31 -3.38 -11.49
CA ARG A 224 4.77 -4.77 -11.68
C ARG A 224 5.82 -5.21 -10.64
N VAL A 225 6.76 -4.32 -10.29
CA VAL A 225 7.72 -4.59 -9.19
C VAL A 225 7.01 -4.80 -7.87
N GLN A 226 5.98 -4.00 -7.59
CA GLN A 226 5.20 -4.12 -6.36
C GLN A 226 4.31 -5.35 -6.30
N ASP A 227 3.76 -5.78 -7.45
CA ASP A 227 2.92 -6.98 -7.53
C ASP A 227 3.74 -8.22 -7.19
N VAL A 228 4.94 -8.34 -7.80
CA VAL A 228 5.87 -9.43 -7.51
C VAL A 228 6.33 -9.43 -6.05
N LEU A 229 6.77 -8.29 -5.53
CA LEU A 229 7.20 -8.18 -4.13
C LEU A 229 6.02 -8.21 -3.15
N GLY A 230 4.80 -7.91 -3.62
CA GLY A 230 3.56 -8.10 -2.89
C GLY A 230 3.30 -9.58 -2.66
N GLU A 231 3.32 -10.38 -3.73
CA GLU A 231 3.16 -11.83 -3.67
C GLU A 231 4.18 -12.48 -2.72
N HIS A 232 5.46 -12.08 -2.82
CA HIS A 232 6.49 -12.54 -1.90
C HIS A 232 6.14 -12.22 -0.43
N GLN A 233 5.78 -10.97 -0.14
CA GLN A 233 5.46 -10.52 1.22
C GLN A 233 4.22 -11.22 1.78
N ASP A 234 3.19 -11.39 0.96
CA ASP A 234 1.94 -12.03 1.37
C ASP A 234 2.18 -13.53 1.67
N ALA A 235 3.03 -14.19 0.88
CA ALA A 235 3.45 -15.57 1.13
C ALA A 235 4.28 -15.72 2.43
N VAL A 236 5.22 -14.81 2.69
CA VAL A 236 6.03 -14.80 3.93
C VAL A 236 5.13 -14.56 5.17
N VAL A 237 4.17 -13.64 5.07
CA VAL A 237 3.20 -13.39 6.15
C VAL A 237 2.34 -14.64 6.41
N ALA A 238 1.88 -15.31 5.36
CA ALA A 238 1.08 -16.51 5.44
C ALA A 238 1.87 -17.67 6.10
N ASP A 239 3.10 -17.95 5.63
CA ASP A 239 3.97 -18.97 6.25
C ASP A 239 4.24 -18.67 7.75
N GLY A 240 4.48 -17.40 8.07
CA GLY A 240 4.67 -16.96 9.45
C GLY A 240 3.46 -17.20 10.36
N TRP A 241 2.24 -16.96 9.86
CA TRP A 241 1.02 -17.22 10.58
C TRP A 241 0.79 -18.74 10.76
N LEU A 242 0.94 -19.52 9.69
CA LEU A 242 0.81 -20.98 9.68
C LEU A 242 1.75 -21.63 10.68
N SER A 243 3.02 -21.23 10.68
CA SER A 243 4.04 -21.75 11.59
C SER A 243 3.75 -21.43 13.06
N LYS A 244 3.19 -20.25 13.35
CA LYS A 244 2.81 -19.85 14.72
C LYS A 244 1.56 -20.56 15.23
N SER A 245 0.62 -20.86 14.34
CA SER A 245 -0.66 -21.48 14.69
C SER A 245 -0.58 -23.00 14.86
N ALA A 246 0.33 -23.67 14.14
CA ALA A 246 0.45 -25.13 14.13
C ALA A 246 0.61 -25.77 15.52
N PRO A 247 1.41 -25.23 16.47
CA PRO A 247 1.57 -25.83 17.80
C PRO A 247 0.28 -25.88 18.65
N GLU A 248 -0.70 -25.06 18.31
CA GLU A 248 -1.98 -24.96 19.05
C GLU A 248 -3.09 -25.80 18.42
N CYS A 249 -2.79 -26.53 17.34
CA CYS A 249 -3.72 -27.30 16.53
C CYS A 249 -3.64 -28.80 16.86
N SER A 250 -4.69 -29.55 16.52
CA SER A 250 -4.61 -31.03 16.49
C SER A 250 -3.58 -31.50 15.46
N SER A 251 -3.11 -32.75 15.58
CA SER A 251 -2.12 -33.30 14.62
C SER A 251 -2.59 -33.26 13.18
N ALA A 252 -3.88 -33.46 12.91
CA ALA A 252 -4.43 -33.37 11.55
C ALA A 252 -4.45 -31.96 11.04
N GLU A 253 -4.83 -30.98 11.85
CA GLU A 253 -4.79 -29.54 11.50
C GLU A 253 -3.35 -29.08 11.31
N ALA A 254 -2.43 -29.43 12.23
CA ALA A 254 -1.02 -29.05 12.12
C ALA A 254 -0.37 -29.62 10.84
N TYR A 255 -0.70 -30.83 10.45
CA TYR A 255 -0.25 -31.43 9.20
C TYR A 255 -0.78 -30.65 7.99
N ALA A 256 -2.07 -30.31 7.96
CA ALA A 256 -2.67 -29.53 6.90
C ALA A 256 -2.06 -28.11 6.80
N LEU A 257 -1.79 -27.45 7.95
CA LEU A 257 -1.10 -26.16 7.98
C LEU A 257 0.35 -26.27 7.46
N GLY A 258 1.03 -27.41 7.73
CA GLY A 258 2.35 -27.69 7.17
C GLY A 258 2.36 -27.77 5.64
N MET A 259 1.34 -28.40 5.04
CA MET A 259 1.17 -28.46 3.59
C MET A 259 0.91 -27.05 2.99
N LEU A 260 0.08 -26.24 3.64
CA LEU A 260 -0.13 -24.86 3.24
C LEU A 260 1.17 -24.03 3.32
N ALA A 261 1.95 -24.20 4.39
CA ALA A 261 3.22 -23.53 4.57
C ALA A 261 4.20 -23.84 3.44
N GLU A 262 4.24 -25.09 2.95
CA GLU A 262 5.07 -25.49 1.82
C GLU A 262 4.62 -24.82 0.51
N ILE A 263 3.31 -24.71 0.28
CA ILE A 263 2.75 -23.95 -0.85
C ILE A 263 3.22 -22.50 -0.80
N GLU A 264 3.10 -21.85 0.37
CA GLU A 264 3.49 -20.44 0.54
C GLU A 264 4.99 -20.22 0.34
N ARG A 265 5.85 -21.07 0.89
CA ARG A 265 7.29 -21.02 0.65
C ARG A 265 7.63 -21.14 -0.83
N GLY A 266 6.97 -22.06 -1.52
CA GLY A 266 7.13 -22.21 -2.99
C GLY A 266 6.69 -20.95 -3.75
N LEU A 267 5.63 -20.26 -3.32
CA LEU A 267 5.18 -18.99 -3.89
C LEU A 267 6.18 -17.87 -3.62
N ALA A 268 6.71 -17.76 -2.41
CA ALA A 268 7.72 -16.77 -2.05
C ALA A 268 8.98 -16.91 -2.92
N VAL A 269 9.48 -18.14 -3.10
CA VAL A 269 10.66 -18.44 -3.96
C VAL A 269 10.39 -18.03 -5.41
N ARG A 270 9.22 -18.37 -5.95
CA ARG A 270 8.85 -17.99 -7.33
C ARG A 270 8.75 -16.48 -7.50
N ALA A 271 8.14 -15.78 -6.55
CA ALA A 271 8.03 -14.33 -6.56
C ALA A 271 9.40 -13.66 -6.46
N GLN A 272 10.29 -14.16 -5.60
CA GLN A 272 11.67 -13.66 -5.50
C GLN A 272 12.43 -13.85 -6.83
N ALA A 273 12.30 -14.98 -7.50
CA ALA A 273 12.93 -15.23 -8.79
C ALA A 273 12.38 -14.28 -9.89
N ALA A 274 11.09 -13.96 -9.86
CA ALA A 274 10.46 -13.05 -10.82
C ALA A 274 10.86 -11.57 -10.62
N PHE A 275 11.37 -11.20 -9.44
CA PHE A 275 11.73 -9.82 -9.11
C PHE A 275 12.81 -9.26 -10.04
N ALA A 276 13.83 -10.02 -10.38
CA ALA A 276 14.93 -9.56 -11.25
C ALA A 276 14.41 -9.05 -12.60
N SER A 277 13.53 -9.80 -13.26
CA SER A 277 12.91 -9.41 -14.53
C SER A 277 12.03 -8.16 -14.40
N ALA A 278 11.22 -8.09 -13.35
CA ALA A 278 10.37 -6.92 -13.10
C ALA A 278 11.20 -5.65 -12.85
N TRP A 279 12.32 -5.78 -12.11
CA TRP A 279 13.25 -4.68 -11.88
C TRP A 279 13.99 -4.24 -13.13
N ASP A 280 14.47 -5.19 -13.95
CA ASP A 280 15.16 -4.88 -15.21
C ASP A 280 14.27 -4.07 -16.15
N ALA A 281 12.99 -4.41 -16.23
CA ALA A 281 12.01 -3.63 -16.99
C ALA A 281 11.82 -2.22 -16.39
N ALA A 282 11.72 -2.10 -15.07
CA ALA A 282 11.47 -0.82 -14.39
C ALA A 282 12.68 0.13 -14.46
N ARG A 283 13.92 -0.40 -14.47
CA ARG A 283 15.14 0.43 -14.52
C ARG A 283 15.53 0.90 -15.92
N ALA A 284 14.74 0.63 -16.96
CA ALA A 284 15.03 1.08 -18.33
C ALA A 284 15.23 2.60 -18.39
N ARG A 285 16.26 3.06 -19.13
CA ARG A 285 16.61 4.49 -19.23
C ARG A 285 15.47 5.33 -19.79
N THR A 286 14.72 4.80 -20.72
CA THR A 286 13.58 5.46 -21.37
C THR A 286 12.48 5.85 -20.39
N LEU A 287 12.25 5.05 -19.33
CA LEU A 287 11.24 5.32 -18.30
C LEU A 287 11.61 6.45 -17.35
N ARG A 288 12.88 6.81 -17.23
CA ARG A 288 13.41 7.73 -16.22
C ARG A 288 14.20 8.90 -16.79
N SER A 289 14.21 9.06 -18.12
CA SER A 289 14.93 10.18 -18.77
C SER A 289 14.44 11.55 -18.27
N TRP A 290 13.14 11.68 -18.04
CA TRP A 290 12.48 12.88 -17.52
C TRP A 290 12.88 13.24 -16.07
N LEU A 291 13.47 12.32 -15.32
CA LEU A 291 13.99 12.61 -13.97
C LEU A 291 15.31 13.39 -14.00
N ARG A 292 15.92 13.60 -15.15
CA ARG A 292 17.23 14.25 -15.29
C ARG A 292 17.15 15.76 -15.53
N THR A 293 15.98 16.22 -15.91
CA THR A 293 15.70 17.65 -16.11
C THR A 293 15.43 18.42 -14.78
#